data_2f5e4912daedd183578eee05e133c9b3
#
_entry.id   2f5e4912daedd183578eee05e133c9b3
#
_cell.length_a   1.000
_cell.length_b   1.000
_cell.length_c   1.000
_cell.angle_alpha   90.00
_cell.angle_beta   90.00
_cell.angle_gamma   90.00
#
_symmetry.space_group_name_H-M   'P 1'
#
loop_
_entity.id
_entity.type
_entity.pdbx_description
1 polymer ?
#
loop_
_entity_poly.entity_id
_entity_poly.type
_entity_poly.pdbx_seq_one_letter_code
_entity_poly.pdbx_strand_id
1 'polypeptide(L)'
;QNPKCDRLIVAPGNAGIAALAECADLDVLDGASVLEFAEENAIDFVIVGPEAPLAAGVADALRAGGILTFGPSAAAARLESSKSFTKEVCDAAGAPTAGWARFDQAEHARAYVRTKGAPIVVKADGLAAGKGVVVAMTEAEAIAAIDDMFGGSLGAAGAEVVIEEFMAGEEASYFILCDGEHVLPVGTAQDHKRVGDG
;
A
#
# COMPACT_ATOMS: atom_id res chain seq x y z
N GLN A 1 -4.87 12.84 -23.27
CA GLN A 1 -3.97 13.89 -22.77
C GLN A 1 -4.84 15.08 -22.34
N ASN A 2 -4.64 15.65 -21.16
CA ASN A 2 -5.39 16.81 -20.71
C ASN A 2 -4.92 18.04 -21.51
N PRO A 3 -5.80 18.80 -22.20
CA PRO A 3 -5.40 19.98 -22.99
C PRO A 3 -4.83 21.13 -22.15
N LYS A 4 -4.91 21.05 -20.82
CA LYS A 4 -4.30 22.01 -19.88
C LYS A 4 -2.92 21.58 -19.40
N CYS A 5 -2.39 20.44 -19.88
CA CYS A 5 -1.08 19.92 -19.52
C CYS A 5 -0.14 20.12 -20.73
N ASP A 6 0.73 21.10 -20.65
CA ASP A 6 1.66 21.45 -21.72
C ASP A 6 2.86 20.49 -21.72
N ARG A 7 3.31 20.05 -20.55
CA ARG A 7 4.46 19.16 -20.39
C ARG A 7 4.15 18.09 -19.34
N LEU A 8 4.42 16.83 -19.67
CA LEU A 8 4.29 15.70 -18.76
C LEU A 8 5.65 15.02 -18.60
N ILE A 9 6.12 14.97 -17.36
CA ILE A 9 7.34 14.23 -16.99
C ILE A 9 6.95 13.09 -16.06
N VAL A 10 7.56 11.93 -16.25
CA VAL A 10 7.34 10.74 -15.42
C VAL A 10 8.68 10.20 -14.92
N ALA A 11 8.81 10.04 -13.62
CA ALA A 11 10.01 9.48 -13.00
C ALA A 11 9.65 8.16 -12.27
N PRO A 12 10.44 7.10 -12.46
CA PRO A 12 11.53 6.96 -13.44
C PRO A 12 11.02 6.75 -14.89
N GLY A 13 9.73 6.44 -15.08
CA GLY A 13 9.16 6.07 -16.38
C GLY A 13 9.54 4.67 -16.85
N ASN A 14 9.21 4.35 -18.10
CA ASN A 14 9.59 3.13 -18.79
C ASN A 14 9.48 3.32 -20.32
N ALA A 15 9.89 2.33 -21.12
CA ALA A 15 9.89 2.42 -22.59
C ALA A 15 8.50 2.72 -23.19
N GLY A 16 7.41 2.24 -22.61
CA GLY A 16 6.05 2.54 -23.04
C GLY A 16 5.65 3.98 -22.73
N ILE A 17 6.02 4.48 -21.56
CA ILE A 17 5.78 5.86 -21.14
C ILE A 17 6.59 6.84 -21.99
N ALA A 18 7.84 6.50 -22.31
CA ALA A 18 8.73 7.35 -23.10
C ALA A 18 8.18 7.67 -24.51
N ALA A 19 7.23 6.89 -25.01
CA ALA A 19 6.53 7.20 -26.25
C ALA A 19 5.46 8.31 -26.11
N LEU A 20 5.07 8.67 -24.88
CA LEU A 20 3.95 9.57 -24.59
C LEU A 20 4.32 10.75 -23.69
N ALA A 21 5.40 10.61 -22.91
CA ALA A 21 5.85 11.60 -21.93
C ALA A 21 7.37 11.61 -21.84
N GLU A 22 7.92 12.69 -21.29
CA GLU A 22 9.32 12.78 -20.94
C GLU A 22 9.61 11.88 -19.72
N CYS A 23 10.68 11.08 -19.76
CA CYS A 23 11.10 10.27 -18.62
C CYS A 23 12.32 10.91 -17.95
N ALA A 24 12.31 10.97 -16.63
CA ALA A 24 13.43 11.47 -15.83
C ALA A 24 13.99 10.34 -14.95
N ASP A 25 15.33 10.24 -14.91
CA ASP A 25 16.02 9.35 -13.97
C ASP A 25 16.22 10.09 -12.64
N LEU A 26 15.46 9.69 -11.65
CA LEU A 26 15.37 10.37 -10.36
C LEU A 26 15.13 9.35 -9.25
N ASP A 27 15.79 9.51 -8.11
CA ASP A 27 15.43 8.75 -6.90
C ASP A 27 14.08 9.25 -6.36
N VAL A 28 13.04 8.56 -6.72
CA VAL A 28 11.67 8.90 -6.34
C VAL A 28 11.34 8.66 -4.87
N LEU A 29 12.27 8.08 -4.10
CA LEU A 29 12.13 7.91 -2.64
C LEU A 29 12.78 9.04 -1.85
N ASP A 30 13.65 9.84 -2.48
CA ASP A 30 14.26 11.01 -1.85
C ASP A 30 13.43 12.28 -2.10
N GLY A 31 12.67 12.69 -1.09
CA GLY A 31 11.81 13.86 -1.17
C GLY A 31 12.57 15.17 -1.47
N ALA A 32 13.84 15.30 -1.06
CA ALA A 32 14.65 16.49 -1.34
C ALA A 32 15.04 16.53 -2.83
N SER A 33 15.50 15.40 -3.38
CA SER A 33 15.83 15.29 -4.80
C SER A 33 14.61 15.51 -5.71
N VAL A 34 13.44 14.99 -5.31
CA VAL A 34 12.20 15.20 -6.06
C VAL A 34 11.76 16.65 -6.03
N LEU A 35 11.90 17.34 -4.89
CA LEU A 35 11.60 18.76 -4.76
C LEU A 35 12.53 19.62 -5.63
N GLU A 36 13.85 19.40 -5.53
CA GLU A 36 14.85 20.12 -6.35
C GLU A 36 14.57 19.94 -7.84
N PHE A 37 14.30 18.70 -8.27
CA PHE A 37 13.93 18.43 -9.66
C PHE A 37 12.65 19.18 -10.08
N ALA A 38 11.64 19.23 -9.23
CA ALA A 38 10.38 19.93 -9.51
C ALA A 38 10.60 21.44 -9.66
N GLU A 39 11.43 22.05 -8.80
CA GLU A 39 11.78 23.47 -8.86
C GLU A 39 12.59 23.80 -10.12
N GLU A 40 13.65 23.04 -10.40
CA GLU A 40 14.51 23.24 -11.58
C GLU A 40 13.75 23.12 -12.91
N ASN A 41 12.73 22.26 -12.95
CA ASN A 41 11.92 22.01 -14.15
C ASN A 41 10.62 22.82 -14.18
N ALA A 42 10.39 23.73 -13.23
CA ALA A 42 9.20 24.58 -13.12
C ALA A 42 7.90 23.73 -13.17
N ILE A 43 7.84 22.67 -12.37
CA ILE A 43 6.70 21.77 -12.28
C ILE A 43 5.59 22.42 -11.42
N ASP A 44 4.41 22.58 -11.99
CA ASP A 44 3.26 23.18 -11.30
C ASP A 44 2.53 22.19 -10.39
N PHE A 45 2.55 20.88 -10.75
CA PHE A 45 1.74 19.87 -10.07
C PHE A 45 2.40 18.49 -10.13
N VAL A 46 2.49 17.83 -8.99
CA VAL A 46 3.04 16.47 -8.87
C VAL A 46 1.97 15.48 -8.41
N ILE A 47 1.90 14.34 -9.08
CA ILE A 47 1.11 13.18 -8.66
C ILE A 47 2.08 12.11 -8.17
N VAL A 48 1.99 11.76 -6.89
CA VAL A 48 2.75 10.65 -6.31
C VAL A 48 1.84 9.43 -6.29
N GLY A 49 2.06 8.51 -7.22
CA GLY A 49 1.19 7.34 -7.41
C GLY A 49 1.54 6.12 -6.55
N PRO A 50 2.83 5.69 -6.49
CA PRO A 50 3.22 4.49 -5.76
C PRO A 50 3.25 4.70 -4.24
N GLU A 51 3.05 3.62 -3.48
CA GLU A 51 2.99 3.64 -2.01
C GLU A 51 4.34 3.96 -1.36
N ALA A 52 5.44 3.46 -1.92
CA ALA A 52 6.76 3.61 -1.32
C ALA A 52 7.23 5.08 -1.24
N PRO A 53 7.15 5.90 -2.29
CA PRO A 53 7.43 7.35 -2.19
C PRO A 53 6.50 8.09 -1.23
N LEU A 54 5.23 7.68 -1.14
CA LEU A 54 4.28 8.27 -0.19
C LEU A 54 4.68 7.95 1.24
N ALA A 55 5.01 6.69 1.53
CA ALA A 55 5.50 6.26 2.84
C ALA A 55 6.85 6.92 3.21
N ALA A 56 7.70 7.22 2.22
CA ALA A 56 8.95 7.94 2.39
C ALA A 56 8.76 9.46 2.64
N GLY A 57 7.54 10.00 2.48
CA GLY A 57 7.26 11.41 2.76
C GLY A 57 7.52 12.37 1.60
N VAL A 58 7.63 11.87 0.39
CA VAL A 58 7.87 12.70 -0.81
C VAL A 58 6.77 13.75 -1.00
N ALA A 59 5.50 13.38 -0.77
CA ALA A 59 4.40 14.33 -0.85
C ALA A 59 4.48 15.44 0.22
N ASP A 60 5.00 15.12 1.40
CA ASP A 60 5.19 16.11 2.47
C ASP A 60 6.32 17.08 2.11
N ALA A 61 7.44 16.59 1.58
CA ALA A 61 8.55 17.42 1.12
C ALA A 61 8.14 18.40 0.01
N LEU A 62 7.40 17.91 -0.98
CA LEU A 62 6.90 18.74 -2.09
C LEU A 62 5.95 19.85 -1.60
N ARG A 63 5.01 19.51 -0.70
CA ARG A 63 4.10 20.52 -0.12
C ARG A 63 4.83 21.54 0.73
N ALA A 64 5.83 21.12 1.50
CA ALA A 64 6.67 22.03 2.29
C ALA A 64 7.44 23.00 1.39
N GLY A 65 7.86 22.58 0.18
CA GLY A 65 8.45 23.41 -0.85
C GLY A 65 7.44 24.23 -1.67
N GLY A 66 6.13 24.12 -1.38
CA GLY A 66 5.09 24.91 -2.07
C GLY A 66 4.62 24.33 -3.40
N ILE A 67 5.02 23.12 -3.76
CA ILE A 67 4.57 22.43 -4.97
C ILE A 67 3.18 21.79 -4.72
N LEU A 68 2.23 22.08 -5.60
CA LEU A 68 0.92 21.42 -5.56
C LEU A 68 1.09 19.92 -5.77
N THR A 69 0.58 19.12 -4.84
CA THR A 69 0.84 17.68 -4.83
C THR A 69 -0.42 16.88 -4.54
N PHE A 70 -0.70 15.92 -5.42
CA PHE A 70 -1.69 14.88 -5.19
C PHE A 70 -1.02 13.63 -4.63
N GLY A 71 -1.52 13.16 -3.49
CA GLY A 71 -1.03 11.99 -2.75
C GLY A 71 -1.19 12.22 -1.25
N PRO A 72 -1.37 11.19 -0.42
CA PRO A 72 -1.44 11.34 1.04
C PRO A 72 -0.11 11.79 1.64
N SER A 73 -0.14 12.32 2.86
CA SER A 73 1.06 12.51 3.68
C SER A 73 1.65 11.15 4.08
N ALA A 74 2.91 11.12 4.52
CA ALA A 74 3.52 9.90 5.06
C ALA A 74 2.70 9.33 6.23
N ALA A 75 2.15 10.19 7.07
CA ALA A 75 1.27 9.77 8.17
C ALA A 75 0.00 9.08 7.67
N ALA A 76 -0.64 9.59 6.62
CA ALA A 76 -1.83 8.97 6.02
C ALA A 76 -1.47 7.74 5.17
N ALA A 77 -0.31 7.72 4.51
CA ALA A 77 0.19 6.57 3.75
C ALA A 77 0.44 5.32 4.63
N ARG A 78 0.52 5.48 5.94
CA ARG A 78 0.55 4.35 6.89
C ARG A 78 -0.68 3.45 6.78
N LEU A 79 -1.82 3.96 6.33
CA LEU A 79 -3.01 3.15 6.07
C LEU A 79 -2.78 2.05 5.03
N GLU A 80 -1.81 2.23 4.12
CA GLU A 80 -1.42 1.21 3.15
C GLU A 80 -0.12 0.50 3.56
N SER A 81 0.84 1.24 4.12
CA SER A 81 2.17 0.71 4.42
C SER A 81 2.26 -0.11 5.71
N SER A 82 1.24 -0.08 6.58
CA SER A 82 1.15 -0.90 7.80
C SER A 82 -0.28 -1.42 7.99
N LYS A 83 -0.44 -2.72 7.88
CA LYS A 83 -1.73 -3.39 8.03
C LYS A 83 -2.24 -3.32 9.47
N SER A 84 -1.33 -3.45 10.44
CA SER A 84 -1.65 -3.30 11.86
C SER A 84 -2.17 -1.91 12.18
N PHE A 85 -1.53 -0.85 11.65
CA PHE A 85 -2.01 0.51 11.81
C PHE A 85 -3.41 0.73 11.23
N THR A 86 -3.67 0.18 10.03
CA THR A 86 -5.01 0.25 9.42
C THR A 86 -6.06 -0.42 10.29
N LYS A 87 -5.74 -1.58 10.86
CA LYS A 87 -6.64 -2.27 11.78
C LYS A 87 -6.91 -1.48 13.06
N GLU A 88 -5.87 -0.89 13.66
CA GLU A 88 -6.01 -0.01 14.82
C GLU A 88 -6.90 1.21 14.51
N VAL A 89 -6.76 1.80 13.33
CA VAL A 89 -7.63 2.91 12.88
C VAL A 89 -9.07 2.44 12.66
N CYS A 90 -9.28 1.27 12.06
CA CYS A 90 -10.62 0.69 11.89
C CYS A 90 -11.28 0.46 13.26
N ASP A 91 -10.57 -0.14 14.20
CA ASP A 91 -11.08 -0.38 15.56
C ASP A 91 -11.45 0.93 16.26
N ALA A 92 -10.58 1.94 16.18
CA ALA A 92 -10.81 3.25 16.79
C ALA A 92 -11.98 4.00 16.15
N ALA A 93 -12.18 3.83 14.85
CA ALA A 93 -13.27 4.46 14.11
C ALA A 93 -14.59 3.66 14.14
N GLY A 94 -14.58 2.43 14.67
CA GLY A 94 -15.71 1.51 14.58
C GLY A 94 -16.03 1.07 13.13
N ALA A 95 -15.03 1.13 12.24
CA ALA A 95 -15.17 0.69 10.86
C ALA A 95 -15.13 -0.85 10.79
N PRO A 96 -16.06 -1.50 10.06
CA PRO A 96 -16.07 -2.94 9.94
C PRO A 96 -14.80 -3.45 9.26
N THR A 97 -14.14 -4.43 9.88
CA THR A 97 -12.97 -5.11 9.35
C THR A 97 -12.93 -6.54 9.85
N ALA A 98 -12.16 -7.43 9.18
CA ALA A 98 -11.92 -8.79 9.64
C ALA A 98 -11.34 -8.81 11.06
N GLY A 99 -11.76 -9.74 11.90
CA GLY A 99 -11.15 -9.99 13.21
C GLY A 99 -9.66 -10.27 13.03
N TRP A 100 -8.79 -9.70 13.87
CA TRP A 100 -7.35 -9.68 13.63
C TRP A 100 -6.52 -9.76 14.89
N ALA A 101 -5.24 -10.14 14.73
CA ALA A 101 -4.21 -10.04 15.76
C ALA A 101 -2.84 -9.82 15.12
N ARG A 102 -1.96 -9.08 15.83
CA ARG A 102 -0.58 -8.77 15.39
C ARG A 102 0.42 -9.55 16.21
N PHE A 103 1.49 -9.98 15.56
CA PHE A 103 2.56 -10.75 16.17
C PHE A 103 3.93 -10.27 15.65
N ASP A 104 4.86 -10.09 16.59
CA ASP A 104 6.28 -9.81 16.36
C ASP A 104 7.17 -11.05 16.60
N GLN A 105 6.56 -12.18 16.96
CA GLN A 105 7.23 -13.45 17.22
C GLN A 105 6.47 -14.61 16.57
N ALA A 106 7.18 -15.40 15.77
CA ALA A 106 6.62 -16.54 15.05
C ALA A 106 5.93 -17.55 15.97
N GLU A 107 6.49 -17.77 17.16
CA GLU A 107 5.91 -18.75 18.12
C GLU A 107 4.53 -18.33 18.61
N HIS A 108 4.32 -17.06 18.91
CA HIS A 108 3.02 -16.54 19.31
C HIS A 108 2.01 -16.58 18.16
N ALA A 109 2.45 -16.25 16.94
CA ALA A 109 1.64 -16.35 15.74
C ALA A 109 1.19 -17.80 15.47
N ARG A 110 2.10 -18.78 15.58
CA ARG A 110 1.79 -20.20 15.45
C ARG A 110 0.80 -20.68 16.53
N ALA A 111 1.00 -20.27 17.78
CA ALA A 111 0.10 -20.61 18.88
C ALA A 111 -1.31 -20.06 18.65
N TYR A 112 -1.42 -18.84 18.13
CA TYR A 112 -2.71 -18.24 17.77
C TYR A 112 -3.42 -19.04 16.66
N VAL A 113 -2.71 -19.40 15.59
CA VAL A 113 -3.27 -20.20 14.49
C VAL A 113 -3.78 -21.55 15.00
N ARG A 114 -3.00 -22.25 15.85
CA ARG A 114 -3.43 -23.53 16.45
C ARG A 114 -4.71 -23.39 17.28
N THR A 115 -4.93 -22.22 17.89
CA THR A 115 -6.12 -21.96 18.71
C THR A 115 -7.32 -21.58 17.84
N LYS A 116 -7.11 -20.79 16.80
CA LYS A 116 -8.18 -20.29 15.92
C LYS A 116 -8.58 -21.30 14.84
N GLY A 117 -7.63 -22.10 14.37
CA GLY A 117 -7.80 -23.01 13.24
C GLY A 117 -7.71 -22.31 11.88
N ALA A 118 -8.11 -23.03 10.84
CA ALA A 118 -8.19 -22.54 9.46
C ALA A 118 -9.62 -22.71 8.92
N PRO A 119 -10.05 -21.97 7.86
CA PRO A 119 -9.24 -21.05 7.07
C PRO A 119 -8.91 -19.75 7.82
N ILE A 120 -7.72 -19.16 7.50
CA ILE A 120 -7.22 -17.95 8.13
C ILE A 120 -6.30 -17.20 7.16
N VAL A 121 -6.11 -15.91 7.33
CA VAL A 121 -5.25 -15.10 6.43
C VAL A 121 -4.04 -14.61 7.21
N VAL A 122 -2.84 -14.88 6.69
CA VAL A 122 -1.57 -14.43 7.25
C VAL A 122 -0.99 -13.36 6.34
N LYS A 123 -0.68 -12.19 6.91
CA LYS A 123 -0.17 -11.03 6.17
C LYS A 123 1.10 -10.50 6.81
N ALA A 124 2.14 -10.25 6.03
CA ALA A 124 3.26 -9.42 6.47
C ALA A 124 2.79 -7.98 6.68
N ASP A 125 3.21 -7.32 7.76
CA ASP A 125 2.68 -5.99 8.11
C ASP A 125 3.12 -4.90 7.13
N GLY A 126 4.37 -4.92 6.65
CA GLY A 126 4.93 -3.92 5.76
C GLY A 126 4.54 -4.06 4.29
N LEU A 127 5.07 -3.15 3.46
CA LEU A 127 4.95 -3.20 2.00
C LEU A 127 5.72 -4.41 1.44
N ALA A 128 5.03 -5.34 0.81
CA ALA A 128 5.58 -6.59 0.28
C ALA A 128 5.28 -6.81 -1.21
N ALA A 129 4.96 -5.75 -1.94
CA ALA A 129 4.68 -5.76 -3.40
C ALA A 129 3.69 -6.88 -3.82
N GLY A 130 2.62 -7.05 -3.05
CA GLY A 130 1.59 -8.07 -3.30
C GLY A 130 1.94 -9.50 -2.90
N LYS A 131 3.15 -9.75 -2.36
CA LYS A 131 3.63 -11.10 -2.00
C LYS A 131 3.48 -11.43 -0.51
N GLY A 132 3.05 -10.48 0.29
CA GLY A 132 2.98 -10.60 1.76
C GLY A 132 1.63 -11.08 2.28
N VAL A 133 0.77 -11.73 1.48
CA VAL A 133 -0.55 -12.22 1.91
C VAL A 133 -0.71 -13.68 1.52
N VAL A 134 -1.06 -14.51 2.49
CA VAL A 134 -1.35 -15.94 2.29
C VAL A 134 -2.73 -16.24 2.87
N VAL A 135 -3.65 -16.68 2.01
CA VAL A 135 -4.92 -17.26 2.42
C VAL A 135 -4.67 -18.74 2.68
N ALA A 136 -4.60 -19.10 3.96
CA ALA A 136 -4.31 -20.46 4.39
C ALA A 136 -5.62 -21.23 4.64
N MET A 137 -5.85 -22.26 3.85
CA MET A 137 -7.04 -23.13 4.00
C MET A 137 -6.81 -24.21 5.05
N THR A 138 -5.56 -24.44 5.45
CA THR A 138 -5.17 -25.41 6.48
C THR A 138 -4.24 -24.78 7.51
N GLU A 139 -4.20 -25.34 8.72
CA GLU A 139 -3.26 -24.92 9.77
C GLU A 139 -1.80 -25.04 9.31
N ALA A 140 -1.48 -26.10 8.57
CA ALA A 140 -0.13 -26.32 8.06
C ALA A 140 0.32 -25.23 7.08
N GLU A 141 -0.57 -24.80 6.19
CA GLU A 141 -0.30 -23.66 5.28
C GLU A 141 -0.10 -22.36 6.04
N ALA A 142 -0.90 -22.10 7.07
CA ALA A 142 -0.75 -20.90 7.90
C ALA A 142 0.58 -20.88 8.66
N ILE A 143 0.99 -22.00 9.24
CA ILE A 143 2.27 -22.14 9.95
C ILE A 143 3.42 -21.96 8.97
N ALA A 144 3.37 -22.57 7.78
CA ALA A 144 4.40 -22.41 6.75
C ALA A 144 4.54 -20.95 6.31
N ALA A 145 3.42 -20.23 6.13
CA ALA A 145 3.43 -18.81 5.79
C ALA A 145 4.06 -17.94 6.88
N ILE A 146 3.75 -18.22 8.15
CA ILE A 146 4.37 -17.53 9.29
C ILE A 146 5.88 -17.77 9.30
N ASP A 147 6.31 -19.03 9.15
CA ASP A 147 7.72 -19.38 9.16
C ASP A 147 8.50 -18.74 8.00
N ASP A 148 7.91 -18.67 6.81
CA ASP A 148 8.50 -18.01 5.66
C ASP A 148 8.66 -16.50 5.87
N MET A 149 7.61 -15.82 6.35
CA MET A 149 7.62 -14.38 6.59
C MET A 149 8.66 -13.99 7.65
N PHE A 150 8.67 -14.67 8.80
CA PHE A 150 9.68 -14.43 9.85
C PHE A 150 11.07 -14.95 9.46
N GLY A 151 11.16 -15.89 8.52
CA GLY A 151 12.41 -16.39 7.94
C GLY A 151 13.15 -15.39 7.06
N GLY A 152 12.57 -14.21 6.82
CA GLY A 152 13.21 -13.11 6.11
C GLY A 152 12.98 -13.10 4.59
N SER A 153 12.08 -13.94 4.05
CA SER A 153 11.73 -13.94 2.62
C SER A 153 11.23 -12.58 2.12
N LEU A 154 10.65 -11.77 3.01
CA LEU A 154 10.10 -10.44 2.74
C LEU A 154 10.94 -9.29 3.37
N GLY A 155 12.16 -9.59 3.85
CA GLY A 155 13.00 -8.59 4.50
C GLY A 155 12.31 -7.93 5.71
N ALA A 156 12.44 -6.63 5.84
CA ALA A 156 11.85 -5.88 6.96
C ALA A 156 10.31 -5.95 7.01
N ALA A 157 9.63 -6.16 5.89
CA ALA A 157 8.17 -6.27 5.85
C ALA A 157 7.65 -7.51 6.59
N GLY A 158 8.46 -8.57 6.69
CA GLY A 158 8.14 -9.80 7.40
C GLY A 158 8.51 -9.81 8.89
N ALA A 159 9.05 -8.71 9.43
CA ALA A 159 9.41 -8.62 10.85
C ALA A 159 8.20 -8.73 11.79
N GLU A 160 7.03 -8.39 11.30
CA GLU A 160 5.74 -8.52 11.98
C GLU A 160 4.70 -9.11 11.05
N VAL A 161 3.76 -9.87 11.60
CA VAL A 161 2.63 -10.40 10.85
C VAL A 161 1.31 -9.99 11.48
N VAL A 162 0.32 -9.78 10.63
CA VAL A 162 -1.09 -9.62 10.99
C VAL A 162 -1.81 -10.89 10.55
N ILE A 163 -2.53 -11.51 11.47
CA ILE A 163 -3.37 -12.68 11.20
C ILE A 163 -4.82 -12.24 11.27
N GLU A 164 -5.57 -12.51 10.21
CA GLU A 164 -6.96 -12.10 10.07
C GLU A 164 -7.87 -13.31 9.88
N GLU A 165 -9.12 -13.18 10.29
CA GLU A 165 -10.14 -14.16 9.93
C GLU A 165 -10.32 -14.21 8.41
N PHE A 166 -10.63 -15.39 7.90
CA PHE A 166 -10.98 -15.55 6.49
C PHE A 166 -12.43 -15.08 6.27
N MET A 167 -12.62 -14.14 5.37
CA MET A 167 -13.94 -13.70 4.93
C MET A 167 -14.24 -14.28 3.55
N ALA A 168 -15.31 -15.05 3.46
CA ALA A 168 -15.82 -15.55 2.18
C ALA A 168 -16.68 -14.49 1.51
N GLY A 169 -16.53 -14.33 0.19
CA GLY A 169 -17.33 -13.38 -0.58
C GLY A 169 -16.61 -12.91 -1.84
N GLU A 170 -17.27 -12.09 -2.61
CA GLU A 170 -16.69 -11.39 -3.76
C GLU A 170 -15.98 -10.12 -3.28
N GLU A 171 -14.83 -9.82 -3.91
CA GLU A 171 -14.05 -8.62 -3.61
C GLU A 171 -14.48 -7.47 -4.52
N ALA A 172 -14.71 -6.30 -3.95
CA ALA A 172 -14.99 -5.08 -4.67
C ALA A 172 -14.15 -3.92 -4.14
N SER A 173 -13.53 -3.18 -5.05
CA SER A 173 -12.87 -1.92 -4.75
C SER A 173 -13.87 -0.77 -4.84
N TYR A 174 -13.83 0.12 -3.86
CA TYR A 174 -14.62 1.35 -3.84
C TYR A 174 -13.68 2.55 -3.78
N PHE A 175 -13.66 3.35 -4.83
CA PHE A 175 -12.72 4.46 -4.98
C PHE A 175 -13.33 5.76 -4.52
N ILE A 176 -12.61 6.48 -3.69
CA ILE A 176 -12.97 7.82 -3.22
C ILE A 176 -11.79 8.78 -3.40
N LEU A 177 -12.10 10.06 -3.59
CA LEU A 177 -11.16 11.17 -3.40
C LEU A 177 -11.47 11.83 -2.07
N CYS A 178 -10.43 12.14 -1.30
CA CYS A 178 -10.56 12.77 0.01
C CYS A 178 -9.54 13.91 0.13
N ASP A 179 -9.98 15.06 0.63
CA ASP A 179 -9.13 16.23 0.92
C ASP A 179 -8.86 16.41 2.43
N GLY A 180 -9.33 15.47 3.26
CA GLY A 180 -9.25 15.53 4.73
C GLY A 180 -10.56 15.96 5.39
N GLU A 181 -11.44 16.65 4.70
CA GLU A 181 -12.76 17.11 5.19
C GLU A 181 -13.91 16.52 4.37
N HIS A 182 -13.72 16.42 3.05
CA HIS A 182 -14.74 15.99 2.12
C HIS A 182 -14.37 14.67 1.46
N VAL A 183 -15.38 13.90 1.11
CA VAL A 183 -15.23 12.64 0.39
C VAL A 183 -16.07 12.67 -0.88
N LEU A 184 -15.43 12.41 -2.02
CA LEU A 184 -16.10 12.30 -3.31
C LEU A 184 -15.98 10.86 -3.84
N PRO A 185 -17.09 10.12 -3.97
CA PRO A 185 -17.10 8.83 -4.64
C PRO A 185 -16.71 8.97 -6.12
N VAL A 186 -15.79 8.12 -6.58
CA VAL A 186 -15.32 8.10 -7.97
C VAL A 186 -15.91 6.91 -8.74
N GLY A 187 -15.97 5.73 -8.10
CA GLY A 187 -16.48 4.53 -8.74
C GLY A 187 -16.16 3.26 -7.96
N THR A 188 -16.56 2.14 -8.55
CA THR A 188 -16.29 0.80 -8.02
C THR A 188 -15.65 -0.06 -9.09
N ALA A 189 -14.89 -1.09 -8.68
CA ALA A 189 -14.39 -2.14 -9.56
C ALA A 189 -14.43 -3.47 -8.83
N GLN A 190 -14.70 -4.54 -9.56
CA GLN A 190 -14.52 -5.90 -9.06
C GLN A 190 -13.07 -6.33 -9.32
N ASP A 191 -12.45 -6.96 -8.33
CA ASP A 191 -11.08 -7.46 -8.44
C ASP A 191 -11.10 -8.98 -8.60
N HIS A 192 -10.49 -9.47 -9.68
CA HIS A 192 -10.35 -10.88 -9.98
C HIS A 192 -8.89 -11.29 -9.75
N LYS A 193 -8.63 -12.01 -8.66
CA LYS A 193 -7.25 -12.37 -8.24
C LYS A 193 -6.63 -13.49 -9.10
N ARG A 194 -7.42 -14.26 -9.82
CA ARG A 194 -6.97 -15.41 -10.61
C ARG A 194 -7.64 -15.43 -11.98
N VAL A 195 -6.91 -15.93 -12.98
CA VAL A 195 -7.48 -16.17 -14.32
C VAL A 195 -8.59 -17.22 -14.23
N GLY A 196 -9.76 -16.88 -14.75
CA GLY A 196 -10.93 -17.74 -14.71
C GLY A 196 -11.81 -17.60 -13.45
N ASP A 197 -11.50 -16.67 -12.56
CA ASP A 197 -12.40 -16.24 -11.49
C ASP A 197 -13.45 -15.27 -12.06
N GLY A 198 -14.73 -15.50 -11.77
CA GLY A 198 -15.85 -14.65 -12.16
C GLY A 198 -16.93 -15.36 -12.90
#